data_b7914288711d86120fd4215aad558622
#
_entry.id   b7914288711d86120fd4215aad558622
#
_cell.length_a   1.000
_cell.length_b   1.000
_cell.length_c   1.000
_cell.angle_alpha   90.00
_cell.angle_beta   90.00
_cell.angle_gamma   90.00
#
_symmetry.space_group_name_H-M   'P 1'
#
loop_
_entity.id
_entity.type
_entity.pdbx_description
1 polymer ?
#
loop_
_entity_poly.entity_id
_entity_poly.type
_entity_poly.pdbx_seq_one_letter_code
_entity_poly.pdbx_strand_id
1 'polypeptide(L)'
;MRGIDTPVRKMRREIFKEIAQLAYHSDNLNDDVEALPYKIVNPETPIYRESIYREREIVREQIRLAMGLSLRPEDAPVHVTQGLEESNIDEKYYEPPMIQVIPSACNACPENEYCVTDRCMGCV
;
A
#
# COMPACT_ATOMS: atom_id res chain seq x y z
N MET A 1 13.35 17.56 -2.89
CA MET A 1 12.43 17.81 -4.01
C MET A 1 11.10 18.33 -3.47
N ARG A 2 11.02 19.63 -3.21
CA ARG A 2 9.78 20.27 -2.80
C ARG A 2 9.00 20.64 -4.06
N GLY A 3 7.77 20.19 -4.22
CA GLY A 3 6.84 20.64 -5.25
C GLY A 3 6.52 19.66 -6.40
N ILE A 4 7.20 18.52 -6.53
CA ILE A 4 6.83 17.54 -7.56
C ILE A 4 5.68 16.68 -7.04
N ASP A 5 4.54 16.73 -7.72
CA ASP A 5 3.37 15.92 -7.42
C ASP A 5 3.48 14.58 -8.15
N THR A 6 3.94 13.56 -7.43
CA THR A 6 4.09 12.21 -7.98
C THR A 6 2.81 11.39 -7.80
N PRO A 7 2.56 10.37 -8.64
CA PRO A 7 1.41 9.46 -8.46
C PRO A 7 1.34 8.86 -7.06
N VAL A 8 2.48 8.51 -6.46
CA VAL A 8 2.56 7.98 -5.09
C VAL A 8 2.08 9.01 -4.06
N ARG A 9 2.41 10.29 -4.22
CA ARG A 9 1.94 11.35 -3.30
C ARG A 9 0.45 11.56 -3.41
N LYS A 10 -0.12 11.49 -4.62
CA LYS A 10 -1.57 11.59 -4.83
C LYS A 10 -2.28 10.44 -4.16
N MET A 11 -1.82 9.22 -4.41
CA MET A 11 -2.36 8.00 -3.79
C MET A 11 -2.32 8.07 -2.26
N ARG A 12 -1.19 8.47 -1.67
CA ARG A 12 -1.07 8.63 -0.22
C ARG A 12 -2.05 9.66 0.36
N ARG A 13 -2.21 10.79 -0.28
CA ARG A 13 -3.19 11.81 0.15
C ARG A 13 -4.61 11.28 0.11
N GLU A 14 -4.95 10.53 -0.92
CA GLU A 14 -6.26 9.89 -1.06
C GLU A 14 -6.49 8.86 0.05
N ILE A 15 -5.52 8.00 0.32
CA ILE A 15 -5.58 7.03 1.41
C ILE A 15 -5.83 7.73 2.75
N PHE A 16 -5.03 8.73 3.10
CA PHE A 16 -5.20 9.47 4.36
C PHE A 16 -6.58 10.13 4.47
N LYS A 17 -7.07 10.72 3.39
CA LYS A 17 -8.40 11.34 3.32
C LYS A 17 -9.51 10.32 3.57
N GLU A 18 -9.46 9.19 2.85
CA GLU A 18 -10.47 8.14 2.96
C GLU A 18 -10.48 7.50 4.35
N ILE A 19 -9.31 7.20 4.91
CA ILE A 19 -9.20 6.66 6.28
C ILE A 19 -9.77 7.65 7.31
N ALA A 20 -9.43 8.93 7.19
CA ALA A 20 -9.97 9.94 8.09
C ALA A 20 -11.49 10.05 7.99
N GLN A 21 -12.05 10.00 6.78
CA GLN A 21 -13.48 10.00 6.57
C GLN A 21 -14.16 8.77 7.18
N LEU A 22 -13.60 7.58 6.98
CA LEU A 22 -14.12 6.34 7.56
C LEU A 22 -14.08 6.37 9.08
N ALA A 23 -12.99 6.86 9.67
CA ALA A 23 -12.85 6.95 11.13
C ALA A 23 -13.94 7.82 11.79
N TYR A 24 -14.49 8.81 11.07
CA TYR A 24 -15.55 9.69 11.59
C TYR A 24 -16.97 9.25 11.25
N HIS A 25 -17.17 8.50 10.15
CA HIS A 25 -18.50 8.28 9.61
C HIS A 25 -18.87 6.80 9.44
N SER A 26 -17.92 5.87 9.60
CA SER A 26 -18.19 4.45 9.39
C SER A 26 -18.78 3.80 10.64
N ASP A 27 -19.86 3.06 10.45
CA ASP A 27 -20.44 2.19 11.48
C ASP A 27 -19.71 0.83 11.56
N ASN A 28 -19.07 0.41 10.46
CA ASN A 28 -18.30 -0.83 10.36
C ASN A 28 -16.95 -0.57 9.68
N LEU A 29 -16.02 -0.05 10.46
CA LEU A 29 -14.69 0.35 9.98
C LEU A 29 -13.93 -0.81 9.31
N ASN A 30 -14.07 -2.02 9.82
CA ASN A 30 -13.33 -3.18 9.30
C ASN A 30 -13.70 -3.49 7.85
N ASP A 31 -14.98 -3.60 7.54
CA ASP A 31 -15.43 -3.93 6.19
C ASP A 31 -15.16 -2.78 5.21
N ASP A 32 -15.37 -1.55 5.66
CA ASP A 32 -15.15 -0.37 4.84
C ASP A 32 -13.68 -0.17 4.48
N VAL A 33 -12.77 -0.45 5.41
CA VAL A 33 -11.31 -0.38 5.17
C VAL A 33 -10.86 -1.50 4.23
N GLU A 34 -11.40 -2.72 4.36
CA GLU A 34 -11.11 -3.82 3.42
C GLU A 34 -11.55 -3.51 1.99
N ALA A 35 -12.59 -2.69 1.81
CA ALA A 35 -13.07 -2.27 0.50
C ALA A 35 -12.25 -1.12 -0.13
N LEU A 36 -11.50 -0.34 0.68
CA LEU A 36 -10.75 0.83 0.21
C LEU A 36 -9.78 0.57 -0.94
N PRO A 37 -9.00 -0.52 -0.98
CA PRO A 37 -8.10 -0.80 -2.10
C PRO A 37 -8.82 -0.91 -3.44
N TYR A 38 -10.06 -1.38 -3.44
CA TYR A 38 -10.89 -1.49 -4.64
C TYR A 38 -11.52 -0.16 -5.05
N LYS A 39 -11.79 0.72 -4.09
CA LYS A 39 -12.27 2.07 -4.33
C LYS A 39 -11.17 2.96 -4.92
N ILE A 40 -9.97 2.91 -4.34
CA ILE A 40 -8.82 3.74 -4.72
C ILE A 40 -8.22 3.27 -6.05
N VAL A 41 -8.05 1.95 -6.20
CA VAL A 41 -7.50 1.32 -7.41
C VAL A 41 -8.60 0.56 -8.13
N ASN A 42 -9.42 1.27 -8.88
CA ASN A 42 -10.46 0.67 -9.72
C ASN A 42 -9.94 0.45 -11.17
N PRO A 43 -10.62 -0.38 -11.97
CA PRO A 43 -10.19 -0.67 -13.35
C PRO A 43 -10.18 0.55 -14.30
N GLU A 44 -10.89 1.62 -13.93
CA GLU A 44 -10.99 2.84 -14.75
C GLU A 44 -9.84 3.82 -14.47
N THR A 45 -9.15 3.65 -13.35
CA THR A 45 -7.99 4.50 -13.03
C THR A 45 -6.77 4.07 -13.83
N PRO A 46 -5.93 5.03 -14.28
CA PRO A 46 -4.66 4.70 -14.90
C PRO A 46 -3.80 3.86 -13.94
N ILE A 47 -3.35 2.71 -14.41
CA ILE A 47 -2.49 1.83 -13.63
C ILE A 47 -1.11 2.47 -13.49
N TYR A 48 -0.67 2.71 -12.27
CA TYR A 48 0.66 3.24 -11.96
C TYR A 48 1.73 2.16 -11.95
N ARG A 49 1.34 0.95 -11.57
CA ARG A 49 2.19 -0.24 -11.59
C ARG A 49 1.74 -1.18 -12.71
N GLU A 50 2.58 -2.10 -13.08
CA GLU A 50 2.35 -3.05 -14.19
C GLU A 50 1.05 -3.88 -14.05
N SER A 51 0.52 -3.99 -12.83
CA SER A 51 -0.64 -4.81 -12.51
C SER A 51 -1.53 -4.11 -11.48
N ILE A 52 -2.84 -4.13 -11.74
CA ILE A 52 -3.85 -3.63 -10.81
C ILE A 52 -3.82 -4.40 -9.47
N TYR A 53 -3.50 -5.69 -9.51
CA TYR A 53 -3.38 -6.51 -8.30
C TYR A 53 -2.21 -6.06 -7.44
N ARG A 54 -1.06 -5.80 -8.06
CA ARG A 54 0.12 -5.28 -7.37
C ARG A 54 -0.14 -3.91 -6.76
N GLU A 55 -0.82 -3.05 -7.49
CA GLU A 55 -1.18 -1.72 -7.02
C GLU A 55 -2.13 -1.77 -5.81
N ARG A 56 -3.13 -2.65 -5.84
CA ARG A 56 -4.03 -2.88 -4.71
C ARG A 56 -3.30 -3.42 -3.49
N GLU A 57 -2.33 -4.32 -3.68
CA GLU A 57 -1.51 -4.81 -2.56
C GLU A 57 -0.66 -3.69 -1.94
N ILE A 58 -0.07 -2.83 -2.76
CA ILE A 58 0.66 -1.65 -2.27
C ILE A 58 -0.28 -0.73 -1.47
N VAL A 59 -1.49 -0.48 -1.97
CA VAL A 59 -2.48 0.34 -1.29
C VAL A 59 -2.91 -0.28 0.05
N ARG A 60 -3.09 -1.60 0.13
CA ARG A 60 -3.38 -2.30 1.38
C ARG A 60 -2.32 -2.06 2.44
N GLU A 61 -1.06 -2.21 2.08
CA GLU A 61 0.04 -1.94 3.00
C GLU A 61 0.12 -0.47 3.40
N GLN A 62 -0.12 0.45 2.47
CA GLN A 62 -0.14 1.88 2.78
C GLN A 62 -1.31 2.27 3.70
N ILE A 63 -2.46 1.61 3.58
CA ILE A 63 -3.59 1.77 4.49
C ILE A 63 -3.20 1.35 5.90
N ARG A 64 -2.56 0.18 6.07
CA ARG A 64 -2.08 -0.28 7.37
C ARG A 64 -1.10 0.71 8.01
N LEU A 65 -0.12 1.16 7.24
CA LEU A 65 0.86 2.14 7.72
C LEU A 65 0.20 3.49 8.09
N ALA A 66 -0.84 3.90 7.34
CA ALA A 66 -1.59 5.12 7.65
C ALA A 66 -2.42 5.00 8.92
N MET A 67 -2.86 3.79 9.29
CA MET A 67 -3.52 3.50 10.56
C MET A 67 -2.55 3.22 11.71
N GLY A 68 -1.24 3.33 11.48
CA GLY A 68 -0.21 3.05 12.49
C GLY A 68 0.07 1.56 12.69
N LEU A 69 -0.39 0.69 11.80
CA LEU A 69 -0.12 -0.74 11.84
C LEU A 69 1.20 -1.07 11.12
N SER A 70 1.84 -2.17 11.52
CA SER A 70 2.97 -2.73 10.78
C SER A 70 2.51 -3.38 9.48
N LEU A 71 3.44 -3.63 8.56
CA LEU A 71 3.18 -4.42 7.36
C LEU A 71 2.66 -5.81 7.72
N ARG A 72 1.89 -6.40 6.79
CA ARG A 72 1.44 -7.78 6.96
C ARG A 72 2.62 -8.75 6.85
N PRO A 73 2.64 -9.83 7.64
CA PRO A 73 3.62 -10.89 7.46
C PRO A 73 3.43 -11.58 6.10
N GLU A 74 4.51 -12.02 5.48
CA GLU A 74 4.49 -12.66 4.16
C GLU A 74 3.96 -14.09 4.20
N ASP A 75 4.03 -14.72 5.37
CA ASP A 75 3.73 -16.14 5.60
C ASP A 75 2.29 -16.42 6.07
N ALA A 76 1.50 -15.37 6.33
CA ALA A 76 0.15 -15.53 6.85
C ALA A 76 -0.87 -14.58 6.19
N PRO A 77 -2.06 -15.08 5.84
CA PRO A 77 -3.16 -14.23 5.38
C PRO A 77 -3.67 -13.39 6.55
N VAL A 78 -3.54 -12.08 6.44
CA VAL A 78 -3.92 -11.12 7.47
C VAL A 78 -4.85 -10.07 6.86
N HIS A 79 -5.95 -9.74 7.57
CA HIS A 79 -6.82 -8.64 7.20
C HIS A 79 -6.11 -7.27 7.31
N VAL A 80 -6.54 -6.30 6.51
CA VAL A 80 -5.96 -4.96 6.51
C VAL A 80 -6.10 -4.30 7.89
N THR A 81 -7.18 -4.56 8.60
CA THR A 81 -7.49 -3.99 9.91
C THR A 81 -6.96 -4.79 11.11
N GLN A 82 -6.39 -5.97 10.87
CA GLN A 82 -5.88 -6.80 11.97
C GLN A 82 -4.80 -6.09 12.78
N GLY A 83 -4.97 -6.06 14.10
CA GLY A 83 -4.09 -5.33 15.02
C GLY A 83 -4.53 -3.89 15.30
N LEU A 84 -5.68 -3.44 14.76
CA LEU A 84 -6.17 -2.09 14.97
C LEU A 84 -6.52 -1.83 16.44
N GLU A 85 -7.10 -2.79 17.13
CA GLU A 85 -7.42 -2.69 18.54
C GLU A 85 -6.17 -2.52 19.42
N GLU A 86 -5.10 -3.23 19.07
CA GLU A 86 -3.82 -3.13 19.75
C GLU A 86 -3.09 -1.81 19.45
N SER A 87 -3.41 -1.18 18.31
CA SER A 87 -2.77 0.06 17.88
C SER A 87 -3.27 1.31 18.60
N ASN A 88 -4.39 1.23 19.30
CA ASN A 88 -5.00 2.33 20.05
C ASN A 88 -4.42 2.52 21.47
N ILE A 89 -3.29 1.89 21.78
CA ILE A 89 -2.61 2.00 23.05
C ILE A 89 -1.79 3.29 23.08
N ASP A 90 -1.97 4.11 24.10
CA ASP A 90 -1.26 5.40 24.29
C ASP A 90 0.26 5.26 24.20
N GLU A 91 0.81 4.13 24.63
CA GLU A 91 2.24 3.81 24.58
C GLU A 91 2.81 3.80 23.16
N LYS A 92 2.00 3.56 22.15
CA LYS A 92 2.44 3.51 20.73
C LYS A 92 2.94 4.86 20.21
N TYR A 93 2.53 5.96 20.81
CA TYR A 93 3.02 7.30 20.43
C TYR A 93 4.51 7.52 20.75
N TYR A 94 5.09 6.66 21.58
CA TYR A 94 6.48 6.75 22.01
C TYR A 94 7.42 5.79 21.27
N GLU A 95 6.89 4.96 20.38
CA GLU A 95 7.73 4.14 19.54
C GLU A 95 8.53 5.03 18.55
N PRO A 96 9.85 4.79 18.42
CA PRO A 96 10.63 5.52 17.44
C PRO A 96 10.10 5.28 16.04
N PRO A 97 10.10 6.28 15.14
CA PRO A 97 9.62 6.12 13.80
C PRO A 97 10.47 5.07 13.08
N MET A 98 9.83 3.99 12.65
CA MET A 98 10.47 2.95 11.84
C MET A 98 10.24 3.21 10.37
N ILE A 99 11.29 3.05 9.58
CA ILE A 99 11.20 3.03 8.12
C ILE A 99 10.80 1.61 7.72
N GLN A 100 9.65 1.47 7.10
CA GLN A 100 9.19 0.19 6.57
C GLN A 100 9.21 0.23 5.04
N VAL A 101 9.68 -0.86 4.44
CA VAL A 101 9.71 -1.04 2.99
C VAL A 101 8.59 -2.00 2.61
N ILE A 102 7.69 -1.57 1.75
CA ILE A 102 6.64 -2.41 1.20
C ILE A 102 7.25 -3.30 0.10
N PRO A 103 7.38 -4.63 0.30
CA PRO A 103 8.06 -5.50 -0.66
C PRO A 103 7.42 -5.46 -2.06
N SER A 104 6.09 -5.46 -2.14
CA SER A 104 5.35 -5.38 -3.40
C SER A 104 5.57 -4.07 -4.17
N ALA A 105 6.01 -3.02 -3.49
CA ALA A 105 6.33 -1.73 -4.11
C ALA A 105 7.79 -1.65 -4.60
N CYS A 106 8.64 -2.58 -4.19
CA CYS A 106 10.03 -2.63 -4.62
C CYS A 106 10.12 -3.08 -6.09
N ASN A 107 10.87 -2.33 -6.89
CA ASN A 107 11.11 -2.70 -8.29
C ASN A 107 12.34 -3.59 -8.47
N ALA A 108 12.93 -4.09 -7.38
CA ALA A 108 14.21 -4.80 -7.33
C ALA A 108 15.27 -4.06 -8.19
N CYS A 109 16.27 -3.45 -7.56
CA CYS A 109 17.33 -2.80 -8.32
C CYS A 109 17.92 -3.82 -9.28
N PRO A 110 17.98 -3.55 -10.60
CA PRO A 110 18.61 -4.49 -11.50
C PRO A 110 20.08 -4.66 -11.07
N GLU A 111 20.46 -5.87 -10.79
CA GLU A 111 21.87 -6.23 -10.86
C GLU A 111 22.29 -5.92 -12.29
N ASN A 112 23.43 -5.26 -12.49
CA ASN A 112 23.88 -4.77 -13.79
C ASN A 112 24.23 -5.92 -14.75
N GLU A 113 23.31 -6.85 -14.94
CA GLU A 113 23.40 -7.96 -15.89
C GLU A 113 22.31 -7.82 -16.93
N TYR A 114 22.72 -7.89 -18.20
CA TYR A 114 21.77 -7.97 -19.31
C TYR A 114 21.30 -9.41 -19.41
N CYS A 115 20.04 -9.66 -19.01
CA CYS A 115 19.42 -10.98 -19.17
C CYS A 115 18.54 -10.99 -20.42
N VAL A 116 18.74 -11.98 -21.27
CA VAL A 116 17.78 -12.29 -22.34
C VAL A 116 16.63 -13.07 -21.70
N THR A 117 15.46 -12.46 -21.63
CA THR A 117 14.27 -13.11 -21.08
C THR A 117 13.65 -14.05 -22.11
N ASP A 118 12.85 -15.00 -21.63
CA ASP A 118 12.02 -15.90 -22.45
C ASP A 118 10.98 -15.16 -23.35
N ARG A 119 10.80 -13.86 -23.10
CA ARG A 119 10.00 -12.98 -23.98
C ARG A 119 10.75 -12.48 -25.19
N CYS A 120 12.05 -12.74 -25.26
CA CYS A 120 12.84 -12.42 -26.44
C CYS A 120 12.45 -13.36 -27.58
N MET A 121 11.88 -12.82 -28.64
CA MET A 121 11.42 -13.59 -29.82
C MET A 121 12.57 -13.98 -30.78
N GLY A 122 13.82 -13.73 -30.40
CA GLY A 122 14.97 -14.10 -31.22
C GLY A 122 14.90 -13.52 -32.63
N CYS A 123 14.67 -12.20 -32.73
CA CYS A 123 14.60 -11.51 -34.03
C CYS A 123 15.99 -11.48 -34.69
N VAL A 124 16.45 -12.58 -35.24
CA VAL A 124 17.66 -12.65 -36.06
C VAL A 124 17.24 -12.85 -37.53
#